data_856a75698f2d25bfc130000527da58b1
#
_entry.id   856a75698f2d25bfc130000527da58b1
#
_cell.length_a   1.000
_cell.length_b   1.000
_cell.length_c   1.000
_cell.angle_alpha   90.00
_cell.angle_beta   90.00
_cell.angle_gamma   90.00
#
_symmetry.space_group_name_H-M   'P 1'
#
loop_
_entity.id
_entity.type
_entity.pdbx_description
1 polymer ?
#
loop_
_entity_poly.entity_id
_entity_poly.type
_entity_poly.pdbx_seq_one_letter_code
_entity_poly.pdbx_strand_id
1 'polypeptide(L)'
;MSHTPVLAERILVADDDRTTRFAISSMLKKAGYAVTAAKDGAEALRNIQKKSFDLVFLDIWMPKLTGLEVLARVRAGESRPKIIIMTADGTPETLLRAIREQAYEYLSKPFPPKEAVEVAARALKQDASPRIEVISAQPHWVELLIPCTREAAERIHSFLMKLEADLPDDLRNTIGLAFKELLLNAVEWGGKLDPNRKVRIAQVRSSRMLLYRVADPGPGFSFKGLTHAAVGQPADEPIAHTNVRDQLGIRPGGFGITMIRAIADELLYNEAQNEVIFIKYLTASAGVSGTAEVPS
;
A
#
# COMPACT_ATOMS: atom_id res chain seq x y z
N MET A 1 -28.39 -4.38 -31.85
CA MET A 1 -27.17 -4.11 -31.05
C MET A 1 -26.87 -5.38 -30.26
N SER A 2 -25.87 -6.13 -30.71
CA SER A 2 -25.49 -7.40 -30.12
C SER A 2 -24.81 -7.12 -28.77
N HIS A 3 -25.47 -7.40 -27.66
CA HIS A 3 -24.78 -7.46 -26.34
C HIS A 3 -23.84 -8.66 -26.37
N THR A 4 -22.56 -8.41 -26.55
CA THR A 4 -21.53 -9.40 -26.19
C THR A 4 -21.69 -9.66 -24.69
N PRO A 5 -21.92 -10.89 -24.24
CA PRO A 5 -22.00 -11.18 -22.80
C PRO A 5 -20.65 -10.82 -22.19
N VAL A 6 -20.65 -9.85 -21.28
CA VAL A 6 -19.47 -9.58 -20.43
C VAL A 6 -19.27 -10.83 -19.60
N LEU A 7 -18.20 -11.56 -19.87
CA LEU A 7 -17.82 -12.73 -19.07
C LEU A 7 -17.56 -12.23 -17.65
N ALA A 8 -18.22 -12.87 -16.68
CA ALA A 8 -18.01 -12.53 -15.27
C ALA A 8 -16.54 -12.81 -14.88
N GLU A 9 -15.90 -11.85 -14.22
CA GLU A 9 -14.53 -11.99 -13.74
C GLU A 9 -14.42 -13.21 -12.80
N ARG A 10 -13.33 -13.94 -12.98
CA ARG A 10 -13.09 -15.24 -12.35
C ARG A 10 -12.20 -15.07 -11.12
N ILE A 11 -12.75 -15.39 -9.97
CA ILE A 11 -12.06 -15.26 -8.67
C ILE A 11 -11.83 -16.64 -8.06
N LEU A 12 -10.61 -16.90 -7.60
CA LEU A 12 -10.30 -18.03 -6.75
C LEU A 12 -10.26 -17.58 -5.28
N VAL A 13 -10.91 -18.33 -4.39
CA VAL A 13 -10.82 -18.13 -2.93
C VAL A 13 -10.20 -19.39 -2.33
N ALA A 14 -8.99 -19.25 -1.80
CA ALA A 14 -8.23 -20.32 -1.18
C ALA A 14 -8.04 -20.02 0.32
N ASP A 15 -8.59 -20.88 1.16
CA ASP A 15 -8.57 -20.76 2.62
C ASP A 15 -8.86 -22.14 3.20
N ASP A 16 -8.19 -22.61 4.24
CA ASP A 16 -8.45 -23.91 4.83
C ASP A 16 -9.67 -23.88 5.77
N ASP A 17 -9.98 -22.72 6.38
CA ASP A 17 -11.22 -22.58 7.15
C ASP A 17 -12.45 -22.55 6.25
N ARG A 18 -13.31 -23.55 6.44
CA ARG A 18 -14.53 -23.71 5.66
C ARG A 18 -15.49 -22.52 5.79
N THR A 19 -15.58 -21.94 6.98
CA THR A 19 -16.52 -20.85 7.28
C THR A 19 -16.09 -19.57 6.56
N THR A 20 -14.84 -19.18 6.70
CA THR A 20 -14.24 -18.01 6.02
C THR A 20 -14.33 -18.16 4.51
N ARG A 21 -13.92 -19.31 3.97
CA ARG A 21 -13.98 -19.62 2.54
C ARG A 21 -15.40 -19.53 1.99
N PHE A 22 -16.40 -20.08 2.73
CA PHE A 22 -17.81 -20.01 2.33
C PHE A 22 -18.35 -18.58 2.37
N ALA A 23 -18.07 -17.83 3.44
CA ALA A 23 -18.55 -16.46 3.61
C ALA A 23 -18.05 -15.54 2.49
N ILE A 24 -16.73 -15.54 2.24
CA ILE A 24 -16.12 -14.73 1.17
C ILE A 24 -16.67 -15.15 -0.21
N SER A 25 -16.69 -16.45 -0.51
CA SER A 25 -17.18 -16.96 -1.79
C SER A 25 -18.65 -16.59 -2.03
N SER A 26 -19.49 -16.64 -1.00
CA SER A 26 -20.91 -16.31 -1.10
C SER A 26 -21.14 -14.84 -1.39
N MET A 27 -20.37 -13.94 -0.73
CA MET A 27 -20.46 -12.50 -0.95
C MET A 27 -19.97 -12.10 -2.36
N LEU A 28 -18.87 -12.69 -2.81
CA LEU A 28 -18.34 -12.44 -4.17
C LEU A 28 -19.31 -12.94 -5.25
N LYS A 29 -19.93 -14.12 -5.06
CA LYS A 29 -20.98 -14.62 -5.99
C LYS A 29 -22.19 -13.70 -6.02
N LYS A 30 -22.65 -13.19 -4.86
CA LYS A 30 -23.76 -12.20 -4.80
C LYS A 30 -23.40 -10.89 -5.52
N ALA A 31 -22.13 -10.54 -5.55
CA ALA A 31 -21.62 -9.37 -6.29
C ALA A 31 -21.45 -9.62 -7.81
N GLY A 32 -21.75 -10.84 -8.30
CA GLY A 32 -21.75 -11.17 -9.74
C GLY A 32 -20.49 -11.85 -10.25
N TYR A 33 -19.51 -12.15 -9.40
CA TYR A 33 -18.26 -12.81 -9.79
C TYR A 33 -18.39 -14.33 -9.95
N ALA A 34 -17.63 -14.91 -10.89
CA ALA A 34 -17.50 -16.35 -11.04
C ALA A 34 -16.46 -16.90 -10.07
N VAL A 35 -16.91 -17.53 -8.96
CA VAL A 35 -16.03 -17.92 -7.85
C VAL A 35 -15.74 -19.41 -7.86
N THR A 36 -14.46 -19.77 -7.83
CA THR A 36 -13.94 -21.11 -7.52
C THR A 36 -13.38 -21.09 -6.08
N ALA A 37 -13.55 -22.19 -5.34
CA ALA A 37 -13.01 -22.32 -3.99
C ALA A 37 -11.92 -23.41 -3.97
N ALA A 38 -10.89 -23.24 -3.12
CA ALA A 38 -9.86 -24.21 -2.82
C ALA A 38 -9.67 -24.32 -1.30
N LYS A 39 -9.49 -25.54 -0.80
CA LYS A 39 -9.39 -25.82 0.65
C LYS A 39 -7.95 -25.95 1.16
N ASP A 40 -6.98 -25.92 0.28
CA ASP A 40 -5.56 -26.03 0.59
C ASP A 40 -4.70 -25.41 -0.52
N GLY A 41 -3.45 -25.10 -0.21
CA GLY A 41 -2.53 -24.44 -1.16
C GLY A 41 -2.21 -25.31 -2.38
N ALA A 42 -2.20 -26.64 -2.26
CA ALA A 42 -1.96 -27.51 -3.42
C ALA A 42 -3.15 -27.52 -4.39
N GLU A 43 -4.38 -27.44 -3.86
CA GLU A 43 -5.58 -27.29 -4.69
C GLU A 43 -5.62 -25.89 -5.35
N ALA A 44 -5.27 -24.85 -4.60
CA ALA A 44 -5.16 -23.50 -5.12
C ALA A 44 -4.18 -23.43 -6.30
N LEU A 45 -2.96 -23.96 -6.14
CA LEU A 45 -1.95 -23.99 -7.18
C LEU A 45 -2.42 -24.77 -8.42
N ARG A 46 -3.00 -25.95 -8.23
CA ARG A 46 -3.55 -26.75 -9.34
C ARG A 46 -4.65 -25.99 -10.10
N ASN A 47 -5.52 -25.27 -9.39
CA ASN A 47 -6.56 -24.46 -10.04
C ASN A 47 -5.95 -23.34 -10.88
N ILE A 48 -4.98 -22.59 -10.32
CA ILE A 48 -4.30 -21.50 -11.03
C ILE A 48 -3.55 -22.00 -12.28
N GLN A 49 -2.95 -23.18 -12.22
CA GLN A 49 -2.26 -23.78 -13.36
C GLN A 49 -3.20 -24.30 -14.48
N LYS A 50 -4.42 -24.71 -14.11
CA LYS A 50 -5.37 -25.30 -15.07
C LYS A 50 -6.36 -24.28 -15.64
N LYS A 51 -6.59 -23.18 -14.97
CA LYS A 51 -7.60 -22.18 -15.31
C LYS A 51 -7.03 -20.79 -15.14
N SER A 52 -7.43 -19.85 -16.00
CA SER A 52 -7.13 -18.44 -15.79
C SER A 52 -8.08 -17.86 -14.74
N PHE A 53 -7.54 -17.05 -13.84
CA PHE A 53 -8.27 -16.24 -12.87
C PHE A 53 -7.82 -14.79 -13.02
N ASP A 54 -8.74 -13.87 -12.80
CA ASP A 54 -8.46 -12.43 -12.78
C ASP A 54 -7.95 -12.00 -11.41
N LEU A 55 -8.45 -12.66 -10.36
CA LEU A 55 -8.12 -12.39 -8.97
C LEU A 55 -8.07 -13.67 -8.14
N VAL A 56 -7.15 -13.70 -7.17
CA VAL A 56 -7.03 -14.79 -6.19
C VAL A 56 -6.98 -14.20 -4.79
N PHE A 57 -7.89 -14.64 -3.92
CA PHE A 57 -7.78 -14.48 -2.47
C PHE A 57 -7.08 -15.71 -1.92
N LEU A 58 -5.98 -15.52 -1.21
CA LEU A 58 -5.07 -16.60 -0.83
C LEU A 58 -4.70 -16.49 0.65
N ASP A 59 -5.19 -17.40 1.46
CA ASP A 59 -4.74 -17.51 2.84
C ASP A 59 -3.30 -18.00 2.93
N ILE A 60 -2.56 -17.52 3.92
CA ILE A 60 -1.17 -17.94 4.12
C ILE A 60 -1.09 -19.32 4.75
N TRP A 61 -1.83 -19.52 5.82
CA TRP A 61 -1.71 -20.73 6.62
C TRP A 61 -2.67 -21.80 6.13
N MET A 62 -2.25 -22.57 5.15
CA MET A 62 -3.00 -23.68 4.58
C MET A 62 -2.16 -24.96 4.60
N PRO A 63 -2.82 -26.15 4.72
CA PRO A 63 -2.14 -27.42 4.62
C PRO A 63 -1.54 -27.66 3.23
N LYS A 64 -0.52 -28.51 3.16
CA LYS A 64 0.23 -28.98 1.99
C LYS A 64 1.15 -27.92 1.39
N LEU A 65 0.66 -26.72 1.09
CA LEU A 65 1.42 -25.57 0.63
C LEU A 65 0.86 -24.32 1.30
N THR A 66 1.74 -23.52 1.85
CA THR A 66 1.40 -22.18 2.36
C THR A 66 1.04 -21.25 1.20
N GLY A 67 0.23 -20.22 1.47
CA GLY A 67 -0.10 -19.21 0.45
C GLY A 67 1.13 -18.50 -0.11
N LEU A 68 2.15 -18.27 0.72
CA LEU A 68 3.41 -17.67 0.24
C LEU A 68 4.20 -18.60 -0.70
N GLU A 69 4.14 -19.92 -0.49
CA GLU A 69 4.72 -20.89 -1.43
C GLU A 69 3.94 -20.96 -2.74
N VAL A 70 2.60 -20.88 -2.67
CA VAL A 70 1.75 -20.76 -3.88
C VAL A 70 2.08 -19.49 -4.64
N LEU A 71 2.15 -18.35 -3.95
CA LEU A 71 2.48 -17.03 -4.52
C LEU A 71 3.82 -17.05 -5.24
N ALA A 72 4.87 -17.62 -4.63
CA ALA A 72 6.20 -17.75 -5.22
C ALA A 72 6.20 -18.58 -6.50
N ARG A 73 5.42 -19.68 -6.55
CA ARG A 73 5.34 -20.56 -7.72
C ARG A 73 4.53 -19.94 -8.87
N VAL A 74 3.53 -19.12 -8.57
CA VAL A 74 2.72 -18.41 -9.57
C VAL A 74 3.48 -17.22 -10.16
N ARG A 75 4.47 -16.65 -9.44
CA ARG A 75 5.27 -15.51 -9.89
C ARG A 75 5.98 -15.73 -11.24
N ALA A 76 6.33 -16.95 -11.56
CA ALA A 76 7.09 -17.31 -12.75
C ALA A 76 6.27 -17.31 -14.07
N GLY A 77 4.93 -17.14 -14.04
CA GLY A 77 4.06 -17.21 -15.22
C GLY A 77 3.84 -15.86 -15.92
N GLU A 78 3.69 -15.86 -17.24
CA GLU A 78 3.44 -14.65 -18.06
C GLU A 78 2.04 -14.05 -17.81
N SER A 79 1.02 -14.89 -17.59
CA SER A 79 -0.37 -14.48 -17.31
C SER A 79 -0.71 -14.73 -15.85
N ARG A 80 -0.35 -13.79 -14.98
CA ARG A 80 -0.53 -13.91 -13.55
C ARG A 80 -1.79 -13.21 -13.08
N PRO A 81 -2.68 -13.88 -12.30
CA PRO A 81 -3.79 -13.20 -11.64
C PRO A 81 -3.27 -12.20 -10.58
N LYS A 82 -4.04 -11.18 -10.26
CA LYS A 82 -3.79 -10.37 -9.06
C LYS A 82 -4.01 -11.26 -7.84
N ILE A 83 -3.07 -11.26 -6.88
CA ILE A 83 -3.15 -12.11 -5.70
C ILE A 83 -3.24 -11.25 -4.44
N ILE A 84 -4.34 -11.39 -3.72
CA ILE A 84 -4.57 -10.77 -2.43
C ILE A 84 -4.27 -11.81 -1.35
N ILE A 85 -3.32 -11.51 -0.49
CA ILE A 85 -2.99 -12.35 0.65
C ILE A 85 -3.97 -12.07 1.78
N MET A 86 -4.53 -13.12 2.38
CA MET A 86 -5.36 -13.05 3.58
C MET A 86 -4.64 -13.76 4.71
N THR A 87 -4.50 -13.15 5.88
CA THR A 87 -3.91 -13.86 7.03
C THR A 87 -4.19 -13.15 8.35
N ALA A 88 -4.20 -13.92 9.44
CA ALA A 88 -4.19 -13.40 10.81
C ALA A 88 -2.77 -13.03 11.28
N ASP A 89 -1.74 -13.52 10.59
CA ASP A 89 -0.34 -13.25 10.90
C ASP A 89 0.13 -11.97 10.18
N GLY A 90 0.16 -10.87 10.93
CA GLY A 90 0.63 -9.55 10.47
C GLY A 90 2.11 -9.30 10.78
N THR A 91 2.94 -10.33 10.98
CA THR A 91 4.36 -10.12 11.26
C THR A 91 5.07 -9.39 10.11
N PRO A 92 6.05 -8.53 10.41
CA PRO A 92 6.84 -7.85 9.38
C PRO A 92 7.47 -8.81 8.37
N GLU A 93 7.93 -9.99 8.82
CA GLU A 93 8.53 -11.02 7.98
C GLU A 93 7.54 -11.54 6.93
N THR A 94 6.30 -11.80 7.34
CA THR A 94 5.23 -12.26 6.46
C THR A 94 4.86 -11.21 5.44
N LEU A 95 4.71 -9.95 5.86
CA LEU A 95 4.43 -8.82 4.97
C LEU A 95 5.56 -8.60 3.96
N LEU A 96 6.81 -8.57 4.42
CA LEU A 96 7.98 -8.40 3.55
C LEU A 96 8.10 -9.52 2.52
N ARG A 97 7.80 -10.76 2.92
CA ARG A 97 7.77 -11.89 1.98
C ARG A 97 6.66 -11.74 0.94
N ALA A 98 5.46 -11.30 1.35
CA ALA A 98 4.36 -11.03 0.42
C ALA A 98 4.74 -9.95 -0.61
N ILE A 99 5.40 -8.86 -0.18
CA ILE A 99 5.92 -7.81 -1.08
C ILE A 99 6.96 -8.39 -2.07
N ARG A 100 7.94 -9.15 -1.58
CA ARG A 100 8.98 -9.78 -2.44
C ARG A 100 8.37 -10.70 -3.49
N GLU A 101 7.36 -11.47 -3.11
CA GLU A 101 6.65 -12.36 -4.02
C GLU A 101 5.57 -11.65 -4.83
N GLN A 102 5.54 -10.30 -4.79
CA GLN A 102 4.65 -9.50 -5.62
C GLN A 102 3.17 -9.72 -5.35
N ALA A 103 2.74 -9.89 -4.09
CA ALA A 103 1.33 -9.85 -3.75
C ALA A 103 0.71 -8.52 -4.23
N TYR A 104 -0.52 -8.58 -4.74
CA TYR A 104 -1.22 -7.37 -5.18
C TYR A 104 -1.64 -6.53 -3.98
N GLU A 105 -2.24 -7.16 -2.99
CA GLU A 105 -2.69 -6.52 -1.74
C GLU A 105 -2.69 -7.54 -0.60
N TYR A 106 -2.91 -7.06 0.62
CA TYR A 106 -2.91 -7.84 1.85
C TYR A 106 -4.13 -7.49 2.70
N LEU A 107 -4.89 -8.49 3.15
CA LEU A 107 -6.02 -8.37 4.08
C LEU A 107 -5.70 -9.03 5.41
N SER A 108 -5.75 -8.26 6.49
CA SER A 108 -5.58 -8.78 7.86
C SER A 108 -6.88 -9.37 8.37
N LYS A 109 -6.86 -10.66 8.74
CA LYS A 109 -7.99 -11.31 9.41
C LYS A 109 -8.03 -10.91 10.91
N PRO A 110 -9.20 -10.73 11.50
CA PRO A 110 -10.53 -10.86 10.91
C PRO A 110 -10.93 -9.61 10.09
N PHE A 111 -11.58 -9.81 8.96
CA PHE A 111 -12.20 -8.76 8.16
C PHE A 111 -13.63 -9.16 7.76
N PRO A 112 -14.55 -8.20 7.61
CA PRO A 112 -15.90 -8.50 7.15
C PRO A 112 -15.87 -8.95 5.68
N PRO A 113 -16.66 -9.97 5.26
CA PRO A 113 -16.68 -10.43 3.87
C PRO A 113 -16.98 -9.33 2.83
N LYS A 114 -17.65 -8.25 3.23
CA LYS A 114 -17.89 -7.07 2.39
C LYS A 114 -16.58 -6.40 1.95
N GLU A 115 -15.58 -6.37 2.80
CA GLU A 115 -14.26 -5.82 2.47
C GLU A 115 -13.60 -6.58 1.33
N ALA A 116 -13.74 -7.91 1.28
CA ALA A 116 -13.26 -8.71 0.16
C ALA A 116 -13.92 -8.31 -1.17
N VAL A 117 -15.23 -7.96 -1.16
CA VAL A 117 -15.93 -7.45 -2.36
C VAL A 117 -15.40 -6.09 -2.78
N GLU A 118 -15.17 -5.18 -1.83
CA GLU A 118 -14.63 -3.84 -2.10
C GLU A 118 -13.20 -3.91 -2.69
N VAL A 119 -12.36 -4.78 -2.11
CA VAL A 119 -11.00 -5.02 -2.60
C VAL A 119 -11.03 -5.67 -3.98
N ALA A 120 -11.92 -6.66 -4.22
CA ALA A 120 -12.09 -7.28 -5.53
C ALA A 120 -12.50 -6.25 -6.59
N ALA A 121 -13.51 -5.43 -6.30
CA ALA A 121 -13.98 -4.39 -7.22
C ALA A 121 -12.89 -3.38 -7.56
N ARG A 122 -12.06 -2.97 -6.57
CA ARG A 122 -10.92 -2.09 -6.78
C ARG A 122 -9.83 -2.76 -7.62
N ALA A 123 -9.49 -4.01 -7.30
CA ALA A 123 -8.45 -4.75 -7.99
C ALA A 123 -8.80 -5.05 -9.46
N LEU A 124 -10.06 -5.33 -9.76
CA LEU A 124 -10.52 -5.74 -11.10
C LEU A 124 -10.83 -4.57 -12.04
N LYS A 125 -11.06 -3.36 -11.51
CA LYS A 125 -11.30 -2.17 -12.32
C LYS A 125 -10.13 -1.74 -13.21
N GLN A 126 -8.95 -2.24 -12.95
CA GLN A 126 -7.73 -1.78 -13.61
C GLN A 126 -7.13 -2.92 -14.43
N ASP A 127 -6.89 -2.65 -15.70
CA ASP A 127 -6.05 -3.46 -16.56
C ASP A 127 -4.62 -3.51 -16.01
N ALA A 128 -3.80 -4.42 -16.49
CA ALA A 128 -2.46 -4.77 -15.98
C ALA A 128 -1.72 -3.59 -15.31
N SER A 129 -1.83 -3.48 -13.98
CA SER A 129 -1.08 -2.49 -13.22
C SER A 129 0.42 -2.72 -13.39
N PRO A 130 1.20 -1.70 -13.75
CA PRO A 130 2.64 -1.82 -13.84
C PRO A 130 3.21 -2.38 -12.53
N ARG A 131 4.20 -3.28 -12.65
CA ARG A 131 4.76 -4.00 -11.50
C ARG A 131 5.54 -3.07 -10.59
N ILE A 132 5.39 -3.27 -9.28
CA ILE A 132 6.25 -2.67 -8.26
C ILE A 132 7.56 -3.46 -8.28
N GLU A 133 8.70 -2.77 -8.41
CA GLU A 133 10.01 -3.40 -8.32
C GLU A 133 10.51 -3.34 -6.89
N VAL A 134 10.89 -4.48 -6.34
CA VAL A 134 11.44 -4.58 -4.99
C VAL A 134 12.97 -4.59 -5.11
N ILE A 135 13.60 -3.51 -4.63
CA ILE A 135 15.06 -3.37 -4.54
C ILE A 135 15.55 -4.04 -3.26
N SER A 136 14.91 -3.72 -2.15
CA SER A 136 15.15 -4.33 -0.85
C SER A 136 13.83 -4.53 -0.10
N ALA A 137 13.72 -5.62 0.65
CA ALA A 137 12.63 -5.86 1.58
C ALA A 137 13.18 -6.58 2.82
N GLN A 138 13.94 -5.87 3.63
CA GLN A 138 14.49 -6.32 4.90
C GLN A 138 13.72 -5.69 6.07
N PRO A 139 13.71 -6.27 7.26
CA PRO A 139 12.93 -5.77 8.40
C PRO A 139 13.17 -4.30 8.75
N HIS A 140 14.39 -3.81 8.50
CA HIS A 140 14.78 -2.43 8.81
C HIS A 140 15.01 -1.55 7.58
N TRP A 141 14.89 -2.11 6.37
CA TRP A 141 15.10 -1.42 5.12
C TRP A 141 14.24 -2.00 3.99
N VAL A 142 13.20 -1.27 3.64
CA VAL A 142 12.37 -1.55 2.46
C VAL A 142 12.70 -0.51 1.41
N GLU A 143 12.97 -0.94 0.18
CA GLU A 143 13.23 -0.04 -0.94
C GLU A 143 12.54 -0.56 -2.20
N LEU A 144 11.76 0.31 -2.84
CA LEU A 144 10.86 -0.02 -3.92
C LEU A 144 10.93 1.02 -5.04
N LEU A 145 10.70 0.57 -6.28
CA LEU A 145 10.33 1.45 -7.40
C LEU A 145 8.87 1.18 -7.74
N ILE A 146 8.06 2.21 -7.65
CA ILE A 146 6.64 2.15 -7.96
C ILE A 146 6.31 2.93 -9.23
N PRO A 147 5.40 2.44 -10.09
CA PRO A 147 4.90 3.22 -11.21
C PRO A 147 4.16 4.47 -10.71
N CYS A 148 4.22 5.55 -11.48
CA CYS A 148 3.55 6.79 -11.12
C CYS A 148 2.04 6.71 -11.35
N THR A 149 1.37 5.85 -10.58
CA THR A 149 -0.09 5.73 -10.55
C THR A 149 -0.60 5.87 -9.11
N ARG A 150 -1.80 6.46 -8.95
CA ARG A 150 -2.43 6.58 -7.61
C ARG A 150 -2.63 5.21 -6.95
N GLU A 151 -2.99 4.20 -7.74
CA GLU A 151 -3.16 2.83 -7.25
C GLU A 151 -1.88 2.28 -6.63
N ALA A 152 -0.74 2.40 -7.33
CA ALA A 152 0.53 1.92 -6.80
C ALA A 152 0.91 2.66 -5.50
N ALA A 153 0.67 3.96 -5.44
CA ALA A 153 0.87 4.76 -4.23
C ALA A 153 -0.01 4.27 -3.06
N GLU A 154 -1.31 4.06 -3.30
CA GLU A 154 -2.24 3.56 -2.28
C GLU A 154 -1.88 2.15 -1.80
N ARG A 155 -1.52 1.25 -2.70
CA ARG A 155 -1.08 -0.11 -2.36
C ARG A 155 0.15 -0.09 -1.47
N ILE A 156 1.18 0.65 -1.86
CA ILE A 156 2.43 0.73 -1.09
C ILE A 156 2.22 1.45 0.24
N HIS A 157 1.44 2.52 0.26
CA HIS A 157 1.05 3.15 1.52
C HIS A 157 0.40 2.13 2.47
N SER A 158 -0.58 1.36 1.99
CA SER A 158 -1.24 0.32 2.80
C SER A 158 -0.26 -0.74 3.31
N PHE A 159 0.66 -1.22 2.47
CA PHE A 159 1.69 -2.18 2.89
C PHE A 159 2.63 -1.62 3.95
N LEU A 160 3.18 -0.44 3.73
CA LEU A 160 4.16 0.15 4.65
C LEU A 160 3.52 0.51 6.00
N MET A 161 2.25 0.95 6.01
CA MET A 161 1.53 1.21 7.27
C MET A 161 1.28 -0.06 8.09
N LYS A 162 1.17 -1.22 7.45
CA LYS A 162 1.06 -2.50 8.16
C LYS A 162 2.38 -2.94 8.79
N LEU A 163 3.53 -2.56 8.23
CA LEU A 163 4.83 -2.79 8.85
C LEU A 163 5.00 -1.97 10.15
N GLU A 164 4.23 -0.91 10.32
CA GLU A 164 4.24 -0.04 11.49
C GLU A 164 3.11 -0.37 12.49
N ALA A 165 2.55 -1.59 12.43
CA ALA A 165 1.40 -1.98 13.26
C ALA A 165 1.69 -1.98 14.77
N ASP A 166 2.95 -2.04 15.18
CA ASP A 166 3.40 -1.95 16.58
C ASP A 166 3.50 -0.52 17.13
N LEU A 167 3.40 0.50 16.26
CA LEU A 167 3.32 1.89 16.71
C LEU A 167 1.94 2.21 17.29
N PRO A 168 1.86 3.14 18.26
CA PRO A 168 0.59 3.67 18.73
C PRO A 168 -0.27 4.18 17.55
N ASP A 169 -1.58 3.92 17.60
CA ASP A 169 -2.50 4.22 16.49
C ASP A 169 -2.44 5.68 16.04
N ASP A 170 -2.43 6.63 16.98
CA ASP A 170 -2.36 8.06 16.66
C ASP A 170 -1.08 8.42 15.92
N LEU A 171 0.06 7.88 16.37
CA LEU A 171 1.35 8.12 15.74
C LEU A 171 1.38 7.49 14.35
N ARG A 172 0.94 6.23 14.22
CA ARG A 172 0.88 5.52 12.95
C ARG A 172 -0.02 6.24 11.95
N ASN A 173 -1.21 6.67 12.36
CA ASN A 173 -2.15 7.40 11.51
C ASN A 173 -1.57 8.75 11.05
N THR A 174 -0.92 9.46 11.95
CA THR A 174 -0.29 10.76 11.66
C THR A 174 0.86 10.61 10.66
N ILE A 175 1.76 9.66 10.87
CA ILE A 175 2.85 9.33 9.95
C ILE A 175 2.28 8.86 8.61
N GLY A 176 1.26 8.01 8.64
CA GLY A 176 0.60 7.50 7.44
C GLY A 176 0.02 8.60 6.58
N LEU A 177 -0.60 9.60 7.18
CA LEU A 177 -1.14 10.76 6.47
C LEU A 177 -0.03 11.57 5.77
N ALA A 178 1.08 11.85 6.48
CA ALA A 178 2.21 12.56 5.92
C ALA A 178 2.86 11.77 4.76
N PHE A 179 3.09 10.49 4.97
CA PHE A 179 3.68 9.62 3.94
C PHE A 179 2.79 9.47 2.71
N LYS A 180 1.46 9.33 2.90
CA LYS A 180 0.51 9.30 1.78
C LYS A 180 0.57 10.56 0.94
N GLU A 181 0.65 11.71 1.57
CA GLU A 181 0.74 12.99 0.86
C GLU A 181 2.06 13.13 0.10
N LEU A 182 3.19 12.70 0.67
CA LEU A 182 4.48 12.64 -0.02
C LEU A 182 4.41 11.75 -1.28
N LEU A 183 3.83 10.56 -1.16
CA LEU A 183 3.66 9.63 -2.27
C LEU A 183 2.78 10.21 -3.39
N LEU A 184 1.64 10.78 -3.03
CA LEU A 184 0.73 11.37 -4.00
C LEU A 184 1.37 12.57 -4.71
N ASN A 185 2.11 13.40 -3.98
CA ASN A 185 2.84 14.51 -4.60
C ASN A 185 3.90 14.00 -5.59
N ALA A 186 4.68 12.99 -5.22
CA ALA A 186 5.68 12.40 -6.10
C ALA A 186 5.07 11.78 -7.36
N VAL A 187 3.93 11.08 -7.23
CA VAL A 187 3.25 10.41 -8.34
C VAL A 187 2.52 11.40 -9.26
N GLU A 188 1.79 12.37 -8.68
CA GLU A 188 0.94 13.31 -9.43
C GLU A 188 1.77 14.42 -10.08
N TRP A 189 2.66 15.04 -9.32
CA TRP A 189 3.42 16.21 -9.79
C TRP A 189 4.77 15.83 -10.40
N GLY A 190 5.57 15.05 -9.70
CA GLY A 190 6.86 14.59 -10.18
C GLY A 190 6.73 13.60 -11.32
N GLY A 191 5.89 12.60 -11.16
CA GLY A 191 5.65 11.54 -12.13
C GLY A 191 4.62 11.84 -13.21
N LYS A 192 3.76 12.86 -13.02
CA LYS A 192 2.67 13.28 -13.93
C LYS A 192 1.66 12.16 -14.22
N LEU A 193 1.46 11.24 -13.27
CA LEU A 193 0.60 10.07 -13.41
C LEU A 193 0.98 9.16 -14.61
N ASP A 194 2.21 9.24 -15.09
CA ASP A 194 2.70 8.39 -16.17
C ASP A 194 3.14 7.01 -15.61
N PRO A 195 2.45 5.92 -15.96
CA PRO A 195 2.77 4.59 -15.43
C PRO A 195 4.15 4.06 -15.86
N ASN A 196 4.78 4.65 -16.89
CA ASN A 196 6.11 4.28 -17.35
C ASN A 196 7.23 4.97 -16.53
N ARG A 197 6.90 6.01 -15.79
CA ARG A 197 7.81 6.68 -14.86
C ARG A 197 7.71 6.05 -13.48
N LYS A 198 8.77 6.11 -12.70
CA LYS A 198 8.81 5.46 -11.38
C LYS A 198 9.24 6.43 -10.30
N VAL A 199 8.56 6.33 -9.16
CA VAL A 199 8.97 6.94 -7.89
C VAL A 199 9.78 5.91 -7.13
N ARG A 200 10.92 6.31 -6.59
CA ARG A 200 11.74 5.51 -5.68
C ARG A 200 11.37 5.83 -4.24
N ILE A 201 11.09 4.80 -3.49
CA ILE A 201 10.68 4.90 -2.09
C ILE A 201 11.65 4.06 -1.27
N ALA A 202 12.16 4.60 -0.17
CA ALA A 202 12.81 3.83 0.85
C ALA A 202 12.18 4.10 2.22
N GLN A 203 12.02 3.05 3.01
CA GLN A 203 11.69 3.10 4.42
C GLN A 203 12.84 2.50 5.21
N VAL A 204 13.33 3.24 6.18
CA VAL A 204 14.34 2.76 7.12
C VAL A 204 13.77 2.89 8.53
N ARG A 205 13.83 1.80 9.28
CA ARG A 205 13.33 1.77 10.65
C ARG A 205 14.38 1.28 11.63
N SER A 206 14.52 2.01 12.71
CA SER A 206 15.28 1.61 13.90
C SER A 206 14.39 1.68 15.15
N SER A 207 14.91 1.30 16.30
CA SER A 207 14.21 1.47 17.58
C SER A 207 13.95 2.94 17.97
N ARG A 208 14.65 3.89 17.34
CA ARG A 208 14.60 5.31 17.70
C ARG A 208 14.02 6.21 16.63
N MET A 209 13.92 5.74 15.39
CA MET A 209 13.41 6.57 14.29
C MET A 209 12.78 5.74 13.20
N LEU A 210 11.88 6.38 12.49
CA LEU A 210 11.32 5.95 11.22
C LEU A 210 11.65 7.01 10.17
N LEU A 211 12.24 6.57 9.05
CA LEU A 211 12.61 7.41 7.92
C LEU A 211 11.90 6.94 6.67
N TYR A 212 11.27 7.87 5.96
CA TYR A 212 10.83 7.68 4.58
C TYR A 212 11.61 8.57 3.65
N ARG A 213 12.15 7.99 2.58
CA ARG A 213 12.75 8.72 1.46
C ARG A 213 11.84 8.52 0.25
N VAL A 214 11.46 9.60 -0.39
CA VAL A 214 10.64 9.59 -1.61
C VAL A 214 11.36 10.43 -2.66
N ALA A 215 11.73 9.80 -3.79
CA ALA A 215 12.38 10.46 -4.91
C ALA A 215 11.52 10.29 -6.16
N ASP A 216 11.06 11.40 -6.71
CA ASP A 216 10.25 11.41 -7.93
C ASP A 216 11.11 11.62 -9.19
N PRO A 217 10.64 11.20 -10.37
CA PRO A 217 11.39 11.34 -11.63
C PRO A 217 11.26 12.75 -12.26
N GLY A 218 10.65 13.71 -11.56
CA GLY A 218 10.44 15.06 -12.06
C GLY A 218 11.69 15.95 -12.01
N PRO A 219 11.60 17.13 -12.59
CA PRO A 219 12.69 18.11 -12.55
C PRO A 219 12.83 18.79 -11.18
N GLY A 220 11.96 18.44 -10.22
CA GLY A 220 11.83 19.15 -8.96
C GLY A 220 10.92 20.38 -9.03
N PHE A 221 10.88 21.13 -7.94
CA PHE A 221 10.04 22.33 -7.82
C PHE A 221 10.75 23.42 -7.02
N SER A 222 10.19 24.62 -7.03
CA SER A 222 10.63 25.70 -6.14
C SER A 222 9.49 26.09 -5.19
N PHE A 223 9.75 26.18 -3.90
CA PHE A 223 8.75 26.62 -2.92
C PHE A 223 8.18 28.01 -3.24
N LYS A 224 8.96 28.90 -3.87
CA LYS A 224 8.53 30.25 -4.28
C LYS A 224 7.53 30.26 -5.43
N GLY A 225 7.43 29.16 -6.20
CA GLY A 225 6.56 29.03 -7.38
C GLY A 225 5.29 28.22 -7.17
N LEU A 226 5.03 27.73 -5.95
CA LEU A 226 3.89 26.86 -5.65
C LEU A 226 2.61 27.67 -5.37
N THR A 227 2.02 28.30 -6.38
CA THR A 227 0.77 29.06 -6.24
C THR A 227 -0.44 28.21 -5.83
N HIS A 228 -0.39 26.91 -6.08
CA HIS A 228 -1.43 25.92 -5.74
C HIS A 228 -1.23 25.25 -4.37
N ALA A 229 -0.25 25.70 -3.59
CA ALA A 229 0.04 25.16 -2.26
C ALA A 229 0.03 26.29 -1.20
N ALA A 230 -0.45 25.96 -0.01
CA ALA A 230 -0.55 26.93 1.10
C ALA A 230 0.79 27.53 1.55
N VAL A 231 1.90 26.84 1.30
CA VAL A 231 3.26 27.26 1.72
C VAL A 231 3.71 28.57 1.06
N GLY A 232 3.18 28.92 -0.11
CA GLY A 232 3.56 30.11 -0.85
C GLY A 232 2.56 31.27 -0.75
N GLN A 233 1.52 31.15 0.08
CA GLN A 233 0.45 32.15 0.13
C GLN A 233 0.79 33.32 1.08
N PRO A 234 0.36 34.56 0.72
CA PRO A 234 0.42 35.70 1.62
C PRO A 234 -0.43 35.46 2.88
N ALA A 235 -0.04 36.05 4.01
CA ALA A 235 -0.73 35.89 5.28
C ALA A 235 -2.17 36.44 5.29
N ASP A 236 -2.47 37.37 4.41
CA ASP A 236 -3.77 38.00 4.20
C ASP A 236 -4.73 37.17 3.31
N GLU A 237 -4.21 36.23 2.51
CA GLU A 237 -5.01 35.33 1.66
C GLU A 237 -4.63 33.86 1.86
N PRO A 238 -4.80 33.27 3.04
CA PRO A 238 -4.29 31.94 3.37
C PRO A 238 -4.93 30.81 2.57
N ILE A 239 -6.09 31.03 1.95
CA ILE A 239 -6.86 30.03 1.18
C ILE A 239 -6.85 30.30 -0.34
N ALA A 240 -6.14 31.31 -0.85
CA ALA A 240 -6.11 31.64 -2.28
C ALA A 240 -5.67 30.48 -3.16
N HIS A 241 -4.82 29.57 -2.66
CA HIS A 241 -4.40 28.36 -3.35
C HIS A 241 -5.56 27.39 -3.68
N THR A 242 -6.67 27.41 -2.94
CA THR A 242 -7.83 26.56 -3.21
C THR A 242 -8.52 26.98 -4.50
N ASN A 243 -8.68 28.28 -4.74
CA ASN A 243 -9.25 28.81 -5.98
C ASN A 243 -8.38 28.46 -7.20
N VAL A 244 -7.06 28.50 -7.06
CA VAL A 244 -6.12 28.09 -8.13
C VAL A 244 -6.27 26.58 -8.42
N ARG A 245 -6.45 25.76 -7.40
CA ARG A 245 -6.64 24.31 -7.56
C ARG A 245 -7.94 23.99 -8.28
N ASP A 246 -9.03 24.65 -7.93
CA ASP A 246 -10.34 24.48 -8.57
C ASP A 246 -10.30 24.89 -10.06
N GLN A 247 -9.65 25.99 -10.40
CA GLN A 247 -9.43 26.43 -11.78
C GLN A 247 -8.61 25.44 -12.60
N LEU A 248 -7.64 24.75 -11.98
CA LEU A 248 -6.78 23.75 -12.62
C LEU A 248 -7.39 22.34 -12.63
N GLY A 249 -8.57 22.14 -12.03
CA GLY A 249 -9.21 20.83 -11.91
C GLY A 249 -8.39 19.82 -11.07
N ILE A 250 -7.61 20.32 -10.11
CA ILE A 250 -6.73 19.51 -9.27
C ILE A 250 -7.50 19.07 -8.01
N ARG A 251 -7.18 17.90 -7.45
CA ARG A 251 -7.79 17.42 -6.20
C ARG A 251 -7.77 18.49 -5.12
N PRO A 252 -8.81 18.61 -4.29
CA PRO A 252 -8.82 19.51 -3.13
C PRO A 252 -7.60 19.28 -2.24
N GLY A 253 -7.05 20.34 -1.63
CA GLY A 253 -5.86 20.26 -0.77
C GLY A 253 -4.98 21.50 -0.89
N GLY A 254 -3.67 21.31 -0.88
CA GLY A 254 -2.68 22.40 -0.91
C GLY A 254 -1.99 22.60 0.42
N PHE A 255 -2.52 22.05 1.49
CA PHE A 255 -1.92 22.08 2.83
C PHE A 255 -0.93 20.93 3.08
N GLY A 256 -0.74 20.02 2.12
CA GLY A 256 0.05 18.81 2.29
C GLY A 256 1.46 19.07 2.81
N ILE A 257 2.19 20.00 2.21
CA ILE A 257 3.57 20.32 2.63
C ILE A 257 3.58 20.94 4.04
N THR A 258 2.63 21.81 4.35
CA THR A 258 2.50 22.42 5.69
C THR A 258 2.21 21.38 6.74
N MET A 259 1.29 20.46 6.43
CA MET A 259 0.96 19.31 7.30
C MET A 259 2.16 18.39 7.50
N ILE A 260 2.88 18.03 6.43
CA ILE A 260 4.08 17.19 6.52
C ILE A 260 5.12 17.84 7.43
N ARG A 261 5.36 19.16 7.29
CA ARG A 261 6.29 19.91 8.15
C ARG A 261 5.87 19.93 9.62
N ALA A 262 4.59 19.95 9.91
CA ALA A 262 4.07 19.90 11.29
C ALA A 262 4.22 18.51 11.92
N ILE A 263 4.25 17.45 11.11
CA ILE A 263 4.33 16.06 11.57
C ILE A 263 5.78 15.58 11.69
N ALA A 264 6.62 15.94 10.73
CA ALA A 264 8.02 15.54 10.68
C ALA A 264 8.81 16.17 11.83
N ASP A 265 9.73 15.41 12.42
CA ASP A 265 10.75 15.98 13.29
C ASP A 265 11.89 16.58 12.44
N GLU A 266 12.20 15.91 11.30
CA GLU A 266 13.10 16.46 10.29
C GLU A 266 12.51 16.24 8.89
N LEU A 267 12.66 17.25 8.01
CA LEU A 267 12.23 17.20 6.62
C LEU A 267 13.31 17.82 5.73
N LEU A 268 14.01 16.99 4.98
CA LEU A 268 15.14 17.37 4.15
C LEU A 268 14.79 17.21 2.67
N TYR A 269 15.23 18.13 1.85
CA TYR A 269 15.10 18.08 0.39
C TYR A 269 16.47 18.13 -0.25
N ASN A 270 16.63 17.44 -1.39
CA ASN A 270 17.80 17.65 -2.24
C ASN A 270 17.74 19.02 -2.94
N GLU A 271 18.80 19.40 -3.63
CA GLU A 271 18.92 20.70 -4.31
C GLU A 271 17.82 20.93 -5.37
N ALA A 272 17.47 19.90 -6.13
CA ALA A 272 16.42 19.95 -7.15
C ALA A 272 15.02 19.92 -6.56
N GLN A 273 14.86 19.55 -5.28
CA GLN A 273 13.58 19.36 -4.59
C GLN A 273 12.65 18.32 -5.25
N ASN A 274 13.25 17.29 -5.88
CA ASN A 274 12.56 16.12 -6.38
C ASN A 274 12.82 14.86 -5.51
N GLU A 275 13.50 15.05 -4.40
CA GLU A 275 13.74 14.03 -3.41
C GLU A 275 13.56 14.63 -2.02
N VAL A 276 12.80 13.92 -1.17
CA VAL A 276 12.50 14.32 0.20
C VAL A 276 12.79 13.17 1.16
N ILE A 277 13.40 13.52 2.30
CA ILE A 277 13.57 12.63 3.44
C ILE A 277 12.70 13.16 4.58
N PHE A 278 11.78 12.34 5.04
CA PHE A 278 10.93 12.57 6.20
C PHE A 278 11.43 11.69 7.34
N ILE A 279 11.72 12.29 8.49
CA ILE A 279 12.16 11.57 9.70
C ILE A 279 11.19 11.85 10.83
N LYS A 280 10.80 10.77 11.51
CA LYS A 280 10.05 10.79 12.76
C LYS A 280 10.83 10.06 13.82
N TYR A 281 11.16 10.74 14.93
CA TYR A 281 11.77 10.10 16.08
C TYR A 281 10.74 9.34 16.89
N LEU A 282 11.06 8.10 17.22
CA LEU A 282 10.24 7.24 18.04
C LEU A 282 10.74 7.38 19.48
N THR A 283 9.96 8.04 20.34
CA THR A 283 10.27 8.04 21.77
C THR A 283 10.10 6.62 22.27
N ALA A 284 11.13 6.07 22.92
CA ALA A 284 10.97 4.81 23.65
C ALA A 284 9.77 4.99 24.60
N SER A 285 8.75 4.15 24.46
CA SER A 285 7.69 4.07 25.47
C SER A 285 8.39 3.90 26.81
N ALA A 286 8.18 4.83 27.73
CA ALA A 286 8.70 4.73 29.09
C ALA A 286 8.15 3.44 29.71
N GLY A 287 8.89 2.36 29.55
CA GLY A 287 8.64 1.09 30.21
C GLY A 287 8.87 1.29 31.70
N VAL A 288 7.78 1.14 32.44
CA VAL A 288 7.71 0.74 33.84
C VAL A 288 8.88 1.24 34.70
N SER A 289 8.65 2.30 35.41
CA SER A 289 9.44 2.68 36.59
C SER A 289 9.43 1.51 37.59
N GLY A 290 10.43 0.66 37.50
CA GLY A 290 10.79 -0.24 38.58
C GLY A 290 11.31 0.61 39.73
N THR A 291 10.50 0.81 40.75
CA THR A 291 10.91 1.30 42.05
C THR A 291 11.97 0.33 42.58
N ALA A 292 13.22 0.74 42.46
CA ALA A 292 14.29 0.07 43.19
C ALA A 292 14.09 0.42 44.67
N GLU A 293 13.55 -0.51 45.46
CA GLU A 293 13.69 -0.50 46.92
C GLU A 293 15.16 -0.63 47.24
N VAL A 294 15.69 0.37 47.92
CA VAL A 294 17.01 0.35 48.55
C VAL A 294 16.86 -0.44 49.84
N PRO A 295 17.55 -1.56 50.06
CA PRO A 295 17.57 -2.20 51.38
C PRO A 295 18.44 -1.39 52.34
N SER A 296 17.89 -1.14 53.51
CA SER A 296 18.51 -0.54 54.70
C SER A 296 19.64 -1.39 55.28
#